data_f99f8053597cb5447bc5f099469faa21
#
_entry.id   f99f8053597cb5447bc5f099469faa21
#
_cell.length_a   1.000
_cell.length_b   1.000
_cell.length_c   1.000
_cell.angle_alpha   90.00
_cell.angle_beta   90.00
_cell.angle_gamma   90.00
#
_symmetry.space_group_name_H-M   'P 1'
#
loop_
_entity.id
_entity.type
_entity.pdbx_description
1 polymer ?
#
loop_
_entity_poly.entity_id
_entity_poly.type
_entity_poly.pdbx_seq_one_letter_code
_entity_poly.pdbx_strand_id
1 'polypeptide(L)'
;IRDSEYTALTGRPALPPAWSFGLWLSTSFTTNYDEETTTSFIEGMEKRNIPLSVFHFDCFWMHEFHWCDFEWDKKCFPDIRATLKKYHDKGLHICAWINPYIAQGTAFFKEGAANGYLLKRADGKGVWQTDNWQAGMGLVDFTNPDAVKWYTDKLKTVLDCGVDCFKTDFGERIPVDVVYHDGSDPQAMHNYYTYLYNQAVFNLLKEVKGENEAVLFARSATAGSQKFPVHWGGDCSANYPSMAETLRGGLSFAMSGFSFWSHDISGFESTATPDLYKRWCAFGLMSTHSRLHGSGSYRVPWLFDDEACDVVKFFTNLKCSLMPYIFQKSVEAHEEGTPVMRPMVFEFMNDPAVPYLDQQYMLGDALLVAPVFREDKVAQYYLPEGTWTELLTGETKEGGRWFQGTYDYFSMPLYVRENSIVVRGNCDTKPDYDYADHATVCVYQLKDAAETRVSDIHGNTVFTVKAVKDGDAVKVSVEGAHTELKVEVFVGNEKKEAVLAADANEVVVA
;
A
#
# COMPACT_ATOMS: atom_id res chain seq x y z
N ILE A 1 -2.89 0.52 26.12
CA ILE A 1 -3.99 0.21 25.17
C ILE A 1 -3.33 -0.53 24.01
N ARG A 2 -3.80 -1.72 23.71
CA ARG A 2 -3.32 -2.48 22.54
C ARG A 2 -3.94 -1.89 21.29
N ASP A 3 -3.25 -1.96 20.13
CA ASP A 3 -3.79 -1.48 18.85
C ASP A 3 -5.17 -2.09 18.55
N SER A 4 -5.39 -3.35 18.93
CA SER A 4 -6.68 -4.01 18.78
C SER A 4 -7.79 -3.34 19.60
N GLU A 5 -7.52 -2.82 20.79
CA GLU A 5 -8.50 -2.10 21.62
C GLU A 5 -8.76 -0.69 21.04
N TYR A 6 -7.70 -0.02 20.59
CA TYR A 6 -7.81 1.30 19.96
C TYR A 6 -8.65 1.24 18.68
N THR A 7 -8.34 0.31 17.77
CA THR A 7 -9.07 0.17 16.52
C THR A 7 -10.45 -0.44 16.69
N ALA A 8 -10.71 -1.20 17.77
CA ALA A 8 -12.06 -1.61 18.12
C ALA A 8 -12.95 -0.39 18.49
N LEU A 9 -12.35 0.62 19.12
CA LEU A 9 -13.06 1.86 19.49
C LEU A 9 -13.20 2.82 18.30
N THR A 10 -12.14 3.02 17.52
CA THR A 10 -12.06 4.05 16.49
C THR A 10 -12.40 3.53 15.08
N GLY A 11 -12.39 2.23 14.88
CA GLY A 11 -12.72 1.53 13.64
C GLY A 11 -11.58 0.63 13.14
N ARG A 12 -11.92 -0.59 12.75
CA ARG A 12 -11.00 -1.51 12.08
C ARG A 12 -10.70 -1.01 10.65
N PRO A 13 -9.48 -1.17 10.15
CA PRO A 13 -9.20 -0.89 8.76
C PRO A 13 -10.02 -1.83 7.86
N ALA A 14 -10.59 -1.31 6.78
CA ALA A 14 -11.15 -2.16 5.74
C ALA A 14 -10.04 -3.03 5.12
N LEU A 15 -10.37 -4.22 4.63
CA LEU A 15 -9.43 -5.05 3.90
C LEU A 15 -9.31 -4.53 2.48
N PRO A 16 -8.14 -4.02 2.03
CA PRO A 16 -7.97 -3.61 0.65
C PRO A 16 -8.10 -4.80 -0.31
N PRO A 17 -8.63 -4.63 -1.52
CA PRO A 17 -8.68 -5.70 -2.51
C PRO A 17 -7.29 -6.20 -2.86
N ALA A 18 -7.16 -7.50 -3.10
CA ALA A 18 -5.88 -8.17 -3.32
C ALA A 18 -5.06 -7.55 -4.47
N TRP A 19 -5.72 -7.11 -5.54
CA TRP A 19 -5.06 -6.45 -6.68
C TRP A 19 -4.31 -5.16 -6.27
N SER A 20 -4.76 -4.48 -5.23
CA SER A 20 -4.14 -3.22 -4.76
C SER A 20 -2.74 -3.40 -4.16
N PHE A 21 -2.37 -4.61 -3.76
CA PHE A 21 -1.05 -4.91 -3.20
C PHE A 21 0.06 -5.03 -4.23
N GLY A 22 -0.27 -5.14 -5.52
CA GLY A 22 0.71 -5.18 -6.60
C GLY A 22 1.40 -3.84 -6.84
N LEU A 23 2.22 -3.78 -7.88
CA LEU A 23 2.93 -2.56 -8.24
C LEU A 23 1.98 -1.55 -8.89
N TRP A 24 2.03 -0.31 -8.42
CA TRP A 24 1.37 0.86 -9.01
C TRP A 24 2.40 1.71 -9.76
N LEU A 25 2.07 2.09 -10.97
CA LEU A 25 2.83 3.08 -11.74
C LEU A 25 1.98 4.33 -11.93
N SER A 26 2.54 5.48 -11.58
CA SER A 26 1.92 6.79 -11.73
C SER A 26 2.47 7.52 -12.95
N THR A 27 1.65 8.40 -13.54
CA THR A 27 2.12 9.46 -14.44
C THR A 27 3.09 10.41 -13.76
N SER A 28 3.20 10.35 -12.44
CA SER A 28 3.85 11.34 -11.59
C SER A 28 3.19 12.72 -11.69
N PHE A 29 3.59 13.64 -10.84
CA PHE A 29 3.20 15.05 -10.94
C PHE A 29 4.03 15.71 -12.04
N THR A 30 3.60 15.50 -13.29
CA THR A 30 4.22 16.02 -14.51
C THR A 30 3.13 16.64 -15.39
N THR A 31 3.50 17.57 -16.24
CA THR A 31 2.56 18.41 -17.01
C THR A 31 2.36 17.98 -18.45
N ASN A 32 3.04 16.92 -18.90
CA ASN A 32 3.20 16.62 -20.32
C ASN A 32 2.93 15.16 -20.68
N TYR A 33 1.92 14.56 -20.07
CA TYR A 33 1.50 13.21 -20.45
C TYR A 33 0.15 13.22 -21.18
N ASP A 34 0.01 12.30 -22.09
CA ASP A 34 -1.18 12.03 -22.90
C ASP A 34 -1.39 10.51 -23.05
N GLU A 35 -2.34 10.12 -23.89
CA GLU A 35 -2.62 8.69 -24.16
C GLU A 35 -1.40 7.96 -24.69
N GLU A 36 -0.63 8.57 -25.61
CA GLU A 36 0.55 7.95 -26.18
C GLU A 36 1.62 7.69 -25.12
N THR A 37 1.88 8.68 -24.29
CA THR A 37 2.85 8.60 -23.19
C THR A 37 2.46 7.53 -22.18
N THR A 38 1.21 7.54 -21.70
CA THR A 38 0.75 6.57 -20.70
C THR A 38 0.73 5.14 -21.24
N THR A 39 0.32 4.97 -22.50
CA THR A 39 0.39 3.68 -23.18
C THR A 39 1.81 3.17 -23.30
N SER A 40 2.76 4.05 -23.66
CA SER A 40 4.18 3.69 -23.75
C SER A 40 4.78 3.21 -22.44
N PHE A 41 4.32 3.77 -21.30
CA PHE A 41 4.76 3.32 -19.98
C PHE A 41 4.25 1.91 -19.67
N ILE A 42 2.98 1.65 -19.92
CA ILE A 42 2.36 0.34 -19.70
C ILE A 42 3.02 -0.72 -20.58
N GLU A 43 3.18 -0.44 -21.86
CA GLU A 43 3.86 -1.34 -22.82
C GLU A 43 5.34 -1.53 -22.48
N GLY A 44 6.00 -0.48 -21.98
CA GLY A 44 7.38 -0.55 -21.51
C GLY A 44 7.58 -1.50 -20.33
N MET A 45 6.64 -1.52 -19.39
CA MET A 45 6.61 -2.48 -18.27
C MET A 45 6.38 -3.91 -18.79
N GLU A 46 5.38 -4.08 -19.66
CA GLU A 46 5.02 -5.36 -20.28
C GLU A 46 6.19 -5.96 -21.08
N LYS A 47 6.84 -5.16 -21.93
CA LYS A 47 8.00 -5.58 -22.72
C LYS A 47 9.17 -6.08 -21.86
N ARG A 48 9.29 -5.59 -20.63
CA ARG A 48 10.35 -5.97 -19.68
C ARG A 48 9.91 -7.06 -18.72
N ASN A 49 8.68 -7.56 -18.86
CA ASN A 49 8.07 -8.53 -17.95
C ASN A 49 8.08 -8.05 -16.50
N ILE A 50 7.86 -6.75 -16.28
CA ILE A 50 7.68 -6.18 -14.94
C ILE A 50 6.20 -6.23 -14.64
N PRO A 51 5.74 -7.00 -13.64
CA PRO A 51 4.34 -7.08 -13.29
C PRO A 51 3.81 -5.72 -12.85
N LEU A 52 2.75 -5.26 -13.50
CA LEU A 52 2.06 -4.01 -13.16
C LEU A 52 0.59 -4.31 -12.86
N SER A 53 0.08 -3.82 -11.75
CA SER A 53 -1.29 -4.08 -11.31
C SER A 53 -2.20 -2.87 -11.41
N VAL A 54 -1.67 -1.66 -11.17
CA VAL A 54 -2.45 -0.43 -11.16
C VAL A 54 -1.72 0.67 -11.93
N PHE A 55 -2.46 1.37 -12.77
CA PHE A 55 -1.96 2.59 -13.40
C PHE A 55 -2.68 3.81 -12.79
N HIS A 56 -1.89 4.77 -12.31
CA HIS A 56 -2.37 5.96 -11.62
C HIS A 56 -2.18 7.21 -12.47
N PHE A 57 -3.27 7.90 -12.78
CA PHE A 57 -3.27 9.22 -13.40
C PHE A 57 -3.26 10.30 -12.32
N ASP A 58 -2.20 11.10 -12.28
CA ASP A 58 -2.12 12.26 -11.41
C ASP A 58 -2.91 13.45 -11.96
N CYS A 59 -2.92 14.62 -11.33
CA CYS A 59 -3.90 15.69 -11.54
C CYS A 59 -4.07 16.17 -13.00
N PHE A 60 -3.05 16.03 -13.84
CA PHE A 60 -3.11 16.46 -15.26
C PHE A 60 -3.91 15.53 -16.19
N TRP A 61 -4.67 14.57 -15.64
CA TRP A 61 -5.71 13.92 -16.42
C TRP A 61 -6.88 14.89 -16.72
N MET A 62 -7.05 15.90 -15.84
CA MET A 62 -7.94 17.06 -16.05
C MET A 62 -7.19 18.17 -16.79
N HIS A 63 -7.93 19.08 -17.40
CA HIS A 63 -7.34 20.27 -18.00
C HIS A 63 -6.63 21.12 -16.94
N GLU A 64 -5.43 21.60 -17.24
CA GLU A 64 -4.66 22.46 -16.35
C GLU A 64 -5.49 23.66 -15.84
N PHE A 65 -5.39 23.94 -14.55
CA PHE A 65 -6.16 24.97 -13.82
C PHE A 65 -7.69 24.76 -13.77
N HIS A 66 -8.21 23.63 -14.25
CA HIS A 66 -9.61 23.23 -14.08
C HIS A 66 -9.79 22.14 -13.03
N TRP A 67 -8.84 21.99 -12.11
CA TRP A 67 -8.89 20.99 -11.02
C TRP A 67 -9.97 21.39 -10.01
N CYS A 68 -10.70 20.61 -9.54
CA CYS A 68 -11.29 19.31 -9.75
C CYS A 68 -12.68 19.47 -10.36
N ASP A 69 -12.77 19.76 -11.63
CA ASP A 69 -14.04 19.70 -12.36
C ASP A 69 -14.40 18.28 -12.80
N PHE A 70 -13.42 17.35 -12.64
CA PHE A 70 -13.55 15.93 -12.95
C PHE A 70 -13.92 15.63 -14.41
N GLU A 71 -13.43 16.47 -15.31
CA GLU A 71 -13.52 16.27 -16.75
C GLU A 71 -12.16 15.89 -17.31
N TRP A 72 -12.12 14.80 -18.09
CA TRP A 72 -10.89 14.40 -18.79
C TRP A 72 -10.51 15.44 -19.84
N ASP A 73 -9.23 15.81 -19.89
CA ASP A 73 -8.72 16.68 -20.93
C ASP A 73 -8.78 15.96 -22.29
N LYS A 74 -9.75 16.35 -23.12
CA LYS A 74 -9.99 15.73 -24.43
C LYS A 74 -8.85 15.94 -25.43
N LYS A 75 -7.98 16.89 -25.17
CA LYS A 75 -6.78 17.09 -25.99
C LYS A 75 -5.78 15.97 -25.77
N CYS A 76 -5.60 15.56 -24.52
CA CYS A 76 -4.66 14.51 -24.13
C CYS A 76 -5.29 13.10 -24.22
N PHE A 77 -6.60 13.02 -23.94
CA PHE A 77 -7.38 11.76 -23.90
C PHE A 77 -8.67 11.90 -24.71
N PRO A 78 -8.59 11.81 -26.04
CA PRO A 78 -9.77 12.03 -26.93
C PRO A 78 -10.91 11.04 -26.69
N ASP A 79 -10.58 9.78 -26.43
CA ASP A 79 -11.53 8.71 -26.11
C ASP A 79 -11.04 7.92 -24.89
N ILE A 80 -11.28 8.48 -23.71
CA ILE A 80 -10.81 7.87 -22.45
C ILE A 80 -11.45 6.50 -22.20
N ARG A 81 -12.70 6.29 -22.59
CA ARG A 81 -13.36 4.99 -22.38
C ARG A 81 -12.66 3.88 -23.16
N ALA A 82 -12.30 4.14 -24.40
CA ALA A 82 -11.53 3.20 -25.21
C ALA A 82 -10.14 2.97 -24.67
N THR A 83 -9.47 4.03 -24.20
CA THR A 83 -8.14 3.96 -23.58
C THR A 83 -8.15 3.11 -22.31
N LEU A 84 -9.05 3.40 -21.37
CA LEU A 84 -9.13 2.65 -20.11
C LEU A 84 -9.56 1.20 -20.33
N LYS A 85 -10.42 0.94 -21.33
CA LYS A 85 -10.75 -0.43 -21.71
C LYS A 85 -9.52 -1.21 -22.17
N LYS A 86 -8.65 -0.62 -22.99
CA LYS A 86 -7.38 -1.27 -23.38
C LYS A 86 -6.51 -1.62 -22.17
N TYR A 87 -6.47 -0.75 -21.16
CA TYR A 87 -5.68 -0.99 -19.95
C TYR A 87 -6.31 -2.09 -19.08
N HIS A 88 -7.64 -2.11 -18.94
CA HIS A 88 -8.35 -3.21 -18.29
C HIS A 88 -8.14 -4.54 -19.01
N ASP A 89 -8.15 -4.56 -20.34
CA ASP A 89 -7.90 -5.77 -21.13
C ASP A 89 -6.47 -6.33 -20.92
N LYS A 90 -5.54 -5.52 -20.43
CA LYS A 90 -4.21 -5.93 -19.97
C LYS A 90 -4.17 -6.37 -18.50
N GLY A 91 -5.28 -6.37 -17.81
CA GLY A 91 -5.39 -6.75 -16.40
C GLY A 91 -5.08 -5.63 -15.40
N LEU A 92 -5.01 -4.38 -15.85
CA LEU A 92 -4.74 -3.23 -14.98
C LEU A 92 -6.01 -2.71 -14.31
N HIS A 93 -5.86 -2.22 -13.07
CA HIS A 93 -6.81 -1.34 -12.42
C HIS A 93 -6.37 0.12 -12.58
N ILE A 94 -7.32 1.03 -12.55
CA ILE A 94 -7.08 2.45 -12.84
C ILE A 94 -7.39 3.29 -11.62
N CYS A 95 -6.40 4.10 -11.21
CA CYS A 95 -6.55 5.11 -10.16
C CYS A 95 -6.51 6.51 -10.77
N ALA A 96 -7.38 7.40 -10.33
CA ALA A 96 -7.37 8.81 -10.72
C ALA A 96 -7.17 9.71 -9.48
N TRP A 97 -6.33 10.72 -9.63
CA TRP A 97 -6.11 11.73 -8.60
C TRP A 97 -7.32 12.66 -8.49
N ILE A 98 -7.75 12.95 -7.28
CA ILE A 98 -8.77 13.94 -6.94
C ILE A 98 -8.38 14.70 -5.67
N ASN A 99 -8.98 15.85 -5.44
CA ASN A 99 -8.97 16.53 -4.15
C ASN A 99 -10.30 17.26 -3.88
N PRO A 100 -10.52 17.79 -2.68
CA PRO A 100 -11.77 18.45 -2.34
C PRO A 100 -11.81 19.93 -2.70
N TYR A 101 -10.80 20.45 -3.41
CA TYR A 101 -10.68 21.86 -3.81
C TYR A 101 -11.13 22.00 -5.27
N ILE A 102 -12.06 22.94 -5.52
CA ILE A 102 -12.67 23.12 -6.84
C ILE A 102 -12.17 24.43 -7.44
N ALA A 103 -11.64 24.39 -8.66
CA ALA A 103 -11.12 25.55 -9.37
C ALA A 103 -12.21 26.57 -9.70
N GLN A 104 -12.00 27.84 -9.36
CA GLN A 104 -12.98 28.93 -9.46
C GLN A 104 -13.50 29.19 -10.89
N GLY A 105 -12.74 28.88 -11.91
CA GLY A 105 -13.11 29.11 -13.31
C GLY A 105 -14.08 28.09 -13.90
N THR A 106 -14.33 27.00 -13.22
CA THR A 106 -15.07 25.84 -13.74
C THR A 106 -16.60 26.01 -13.60
N ALA A 107 -17.34 25.30 -14.45
CA ALA A 107 -18.80 25.21 -14.31
C ALA A 107 -19.19 24.53 -12.98
N PHE A 108 -18.39 23.53 -12.56
CA PHE A 108 -18.60 22.80 -11.31
C PHE A 108 -18.48 23.71 -10.08
N PHE A 109 -17.50 24.63 -10.06
CA PHE A 109 -17.40 25.65 -9.00
C PHE A 109 -18.64 26.55 -8.98
N LYS A 110 -19.06 27.06 -10.16
CA LYS A 110 -20.22 27.96 -10.26
C LYS A 110 -21.50 27.30 -9.75
N GLU A 111 -21.71 26.05 -10.10
CA GLU A 111 -22.85 25.25 -9.62
C GLU A 111 -22.78 25.06 -8.10
N GLY A 112 -21.64 24.63 -7.57
CA GLY A 112 -21.43 24.44 -6.13
C GLY A 112 -21.61 25.74 -5.33
N ALA A 113 -21.11 26.84 -5.84
CA ALA A 113 -21.29 28.18 -5.22
C ALA A 113 -22.76 28.61 -5.20
N ALA A 114 -23.47 28.44 -6.32
CA ALA A 114 -24.88 28.86 -6.47
C ALA A 114 -25.81 28.03 -5.55
N ASN A 115 -25.50 26.76 -5.32
CA ASN A 115 -26.29 25.84 -4.48
C ASN A 115 -25.85 25.81 -3.02
N GLY A 116 -24.78 26.54 -2.64
CA GLY A 116 -24.25 26.55 -1.28
C GLY A 116 -23.54 25.26 -0.87
N TYR A 117 -22.91 24.57 -1.81
CA TYR A 117 -22.20 23.31 -1.58
C TYR A 117 -20.72 23.50 -1.21
N LEU A 118 -20.22 24.73 -1.32
CA LEU A 118 -18.86 25.08 -0.93
C LEU A 118 -18.85 25.80 0.43
N LEU A 119 -17.75 25.66 1.17
CA LEU A 119 -17.58 26.35 2.45
C LEU A 119 -17.75 27.86 2.28
N LYS A 120 -18.45 28.48 3.21
CA LYS A 120 -18.73 29.92 3.22
C LYS A 120 -17.77 30.65 4.15
N ARG A 121 -17.50 31.91 3.84
CA ARG A 121 -16.76 32.83 4.69
C ARG A 121 -17.45 32.97 6.05
N ALA A 122 -16.69 33.35 7.08
CA ALA A 122 -17.19 33.51 8.45
C ALA A 122 -18.38 34.50 8.56
N ASP A 123 -18.46 35.50 7.64
CA ASP A 123 -19.60 36.42 7.56
C ASP A 123 -20.83 35.82 6.85
N GLY A 124 -20.73 34.58 6.38
CA GLY A 124 -21.76 33.85 5.64
C GLY A 124 -22.03 34.40 4.24
N LYS A 125 -21.24 35.37 3.77
CA LYS A 125 -21.42 36.04 2.49
C LYS A 125 -20.42 35.55 1.45
N GLY A 126 -20.85 34.60 0.67
CA GLY A 126 -20.04 34.06 -0.43
C GLY A 126 -19.12 32.93 -0.03
N VAL A 127 -18.48 32.34 -1.04
CA VAL A 127 -17.59 31.18 -0.91
C VAL A 127 -16.29 31.64 -0.27
N TRP A 128 -15.79 30.80 0.67
CA TRP A 128 -14.42 30.92 1.12
C TRP A 128 -13.49 30.34 0.04
N GLN A 129 -12.42 31.06 -0.31
CA GLN A 129 -11.48 30.65 -1.36
C GLN A 129 -10.05 30.72 -0.84
N THR A 130 -9.19 29.87 -1.38
CA THR A 130 -7.78 29.79 -1.03
C THR A 130 -6.89 29.88 -2.27
N ASP A 131 -5.67 30.39 -2.08
CA ASP A 131 -4.61 30.42 -3.09
C ASP A 131 -3.46 29.44 -2.75
N ASN A 132 -3.68 28.52 -1.82
CA ASN A 132 -2.60 27.67 -1.28
C ASN A 132 -1.96 26.74 -2.32
N TRP A 133 -2.70 26.34 -3.32
CA TRP A 133 -2.20 25.48 -4.41
C TRP A 133 -2.50 26.07 -5.78
N GLN A 134 -3.77 26.36 -6.04
CA GLN A 134 -4.22 27.10 -7.20
C GLN A 134 -5.07 28.29 -6.74
N ALA A 135 -4.93 29.43 -7.43
CA ALA A 135 -5.64 30.66 -7.04
C ALA A 135 -7.16 30.48 -7.04
N GLY A 136 -7.78 30.89 -5.94
CA GLY A 136 -9.22 31.02 -5.80
C GLY A 136 -10.00 29.73 -5.70
N MET A 137 -9.41 28.62 -5.29
CA MET A 137 -10.12 27.35 -5.11
C MET A 137 -11.11 27.41 -3.94
N GLY A 138 -12.30 26.84 -4.14
CA GLY A 138 -13.29 26.62 -3.08
C GLY A 138 -13.21 25.22 -2.53
N LEU A 139 -13.64 25.01 -1.27
CA LEU A 139 -13.67 23.71 -0.62
C LEU A 139 -15.10 23.19 -0.54
N VAL A 140 -15.29 21.91 -0.83
CA VAL A 140 -16.58 21.23 -0.68
C VAL A 140 -16.96 21.15 0.80
N ASP A 141 -18.21 21.47 1.13
CA ASP A 141 -18.76 21.30 2.47
C ASP A 141 -19.35 19.89 2.65
N PHE A 142 -18.53 18.97 3.17
CA PHE A 142 -18.97 17.58 3.42
C PHE A 142 -19.92 17.44 4.63
N THR A 143 -20.27 18.49 5.34
CA THR A 143 -21.34 18.48 6.33
C THR A 143 -22.72 18.65 5.70
N ASN A 144 -22.76 19.07 4.43
CA ASN A 144 -23.99 19.23 3.65
C ASN A 144 -24.25 17.95 2.82
N PRO A 145 -25.32 17.19 3.13
CA PRO A 145 -25.64 15.97 2.38
C PRO A 145 -25.86 16.19 0.88
N ASP A 146 -26.41 17.34 0.49
CA ASP A 146 -26.61 17.66 -0.92
C ASP A 146 -25.28 17.95 -1.63
N ALA A 147 -24.32 18.56 -0.93
CA ALA A 147 -22.97 18.77 -1.43
C ALA A 147 -22.21 17.45 -1.58
N VAL A 148 -22.35 16.53 -0.61
CA VAL A 148 -21.79 15.18 -0.70
C VAL A 148 -22.35 14.47 -1.93
N LYS A 149 -23.66 14.49 -2.11
CA LYS A 149 -24.30 13.86 -3.27
C LYS A 149 -23.82 14.49 -4.59
N TRP A 150 -23.79 15.79 -4.68
CA TRP A 150 -23.30 16.55 -5.85
C TRP A 150 -21.86 16.17 -6.20
N TYR A 151 -20.97 16.10 -5.22
CA TYR A 151 -19.58 15.74 -5.40
C TYR A 151 -19.42 14.27 -5.83
N THR A 152 -20.11 13.37 -5.15
CA THR A 152 -20.03 11.93 -5.47
C THR A 152 -20.73 11.57 -6.78
N ASP A 153 -21.83 12.22 -7.14
CA ASP A 153 -22.47 12.05 -8.46
C ASP A 153 -21.51 12.42 -9.59
N LYS A 154 -20.72 13.48 -9.40
CA LYS A 154 -19.70 13.87 -10.38
C LYS A 154 -18.56 12.86 -10.46
N LEU A 155 -18.07 12.34 -9.33
CA LEU A 155 -17.07 11.27 -9.30
C LEU A 155 -17.60 9.97 -9.93
N LYS A 156 -18.88 9.68 -9.82
CA LYS A 156 -19.51 8.53 -10.46
C LYS A 156 -19.33 8.56 -11.99
N THR A 157 -19.38 9.75 -12.61
CA THR A 157 -19.11 9.89 -14.05
C THR A 157 -17.68 9.49 -14.43
N VAL A 158 -16.72 9.70 -13.53
CA VAL A 158 -15.31 9.28 -13.69
C VAL A 158 -15.18 7.76 -13.58
N LEU A 159 -15.86 7.16 -12.58
CA LEU A 159 -15.93 5.70 -12.44
C LEU A 159 -16.57 5.04 -13.66
N ASP A 160 -17.63 5.63 -14.22
CA ASP A 160 -18.33 5.16 -15.41
C ASP A 160 -17.44 5.20 -16.68
N CYS A 161 -16.37 5.98 -16.69
CA CYS A 161 -15.38 5.98 -17.76
C CYS A 161 -14.44 4.77 -17.70
N GLY A 162 -14.33 4.10 -16.54
CA GLY A 162 -13.45 2.96 -16.34
C GLY A 162 -12.39 3.16 -15.24
N VAL A 163 -12.49 4.21 -14.43
CA VAL A 163 -11.66 4.37 -13.22
C VAL A 163 -12.14 3.41 -12.14
N ASP A 164 -11.22 2.80 -11.41
CA ASP A 164 -11.51 1.79 -10.39
C ASP A 164 -11.38 2.31 -8.97
N CYS A 165 -10.49 3.28 -8.74
CA CYS A 165 -10.27 3.87 -7.42
C CYS A 165 -9.74 5.31 -7.54
N PHE A 166 -9.62 5.99 -6.40
CA PHE A 166 -9.16 7.37 -6.35
C PHE A 166 -7.97 7.55 -5.40
N LYS A 167 -7.00 8.37 -5.83
CA LYS A 167 -6.05 9.02 -4.92
C LYS A 167 -6.74 10.27 -4.36
N THR A 168 -7.14 10.23 -3.10
CA THR A 168 -7.73 11.36 -2.39
C THR A 168 -6.62 12.24 -1.80
N ASP A 169 -6.17 13.20 -2.61
CA ASP A 169 -5.10 14.11 -2.21
C ASP A 169 -5.62 15.27 -1.37
N PHE A 170 -4.74 15.97 -0.66
CA PHE A 170 -5.06 17.05 0.26
C PHE A 170 -6.10 16.65 1.34
N GLY A 171 -6.95 17.59 1.77
CA GLY A 171 -7.91 17.41 2.85
C GLY A 171 -7.38 17.86 4.21
N GLU A 172 -6.16 18.33 4.26
CA GLU A 172 -5.54 19.07 5.36
C GLU A 172 -5.55 20.57 5.07
N ARG A 173 -5.05 21.40 5.99
CA ARG A 173 -5.04 22.87 5.92
C ARG A 173 -6.44 23.47 5.78
N ILE A 174 -7.40 22.85 6.44
CA ILE A 174 -8.79 23.29 6.41
C ILE A 174 -8.94 24.58 7.22
N PRO A 175 -9.61 25.60 6.66
CA PRO A 175 -9.76 26.89 7.33
C PRO A 175 -10.63 26.81 8.57
N VAL A 176 -10.39 27.73 9.51
CA VAL A 176 -11.20 27.89 10.74
C VAL A 176 -12.04 29.16 10.72
N ASP A 177 -11.90 29.98 9.69
CA ASP A 177 -12.67 31.21 9.45
C ASP A 177 -13.82 31.00 8.44
N VAL A 178 -14.53 29.91 8.59
CA VAL A 178 -15.60 29.44 7.71
C VAL A 178 -16.87 29.10 8.48
N VAL A 179 -17.96 28.93 7.74
CA VAL A 179 -19.25 28.45 8.24
C VAL A 179 -19.60 27.15 7.52
N TYR A 180 -19.88 26.12 8.30
CA TYR A 180 -20.37 24.83 7.83
C TYR A 180 -21.91 24.82 7.74
N HIS A 181 -22.43 24.01 6.83
CA HIS A 181 -23.89 23.89 6.61
C HIS A 181 -24.62 23.41 7.87
N ASP A 182 -24.06 22.49 8.60
CA ASP A 182 -24.65 21.91 9.82
C ASP A 182 -24.37 22.71 11.10
N GLY A 183 -23.65 23.83 11.00
CA GLY A 183 -23.25 24.64 12.14
C GLY A 183 -22.10 24.09 12.97
N SER A 184 -21.36 23.09 12.46
CA SER A 184 -20.19 22.54 13.13
C SER A 184 -19.14 23.61 13.46
N ASP A 185 -18.46 23.42 14.60
CA ASP A 185 -17.35 24.29 15.02
C ASP A 185 -16.17 24.15 14.06
N PRO A 186 -15.74 25.23 13.39
CA PRO A 186 -14.62 25.19 12.46
C PRO A 186 -13.29 24.74 13.08
N GLN A 187 -13.06 24.97 14.38
CA GLN A 187 -11.86 24.49 15.07
C GLN A 187 -11.84 22.95 15.16
N ALA A 188 -12.97 22.36 15.49
CA ALA A 188 -13.12 20.89 15.52
C ALA A 188 -13.03 20.31 14.10
N MET A 189 -13.62 20.98 13.12
CA MET A 189 -13.63 20.57 11.72
C MET A 189 -12.25 20.65 11.05
N HIS A 190 -11.31 21.43 11.58
CA HIS A 190 -9.97 21.54 11.01
C HIS A 190 -9.29 20.18 10.78
N ASN A 191 -9.44 19.28 11.74
CA ASN A 191 -8.93 17.90 11.61
C ASN A 191 -9.98 16.87 11.19
N TYR A 192 -11.27 17.13 11.45
CA TYR A 192 -12.33 16.16 11.15
C TYR A 192 -12.76 16.18 9.68
N TYR A 193 -12.53 17.26 8.96
CA TYR A 193 -12.87 17.39 7.56
C TYR A 193 -12.33 16.25 6.69
N THR A 194 -11.07 15.88 6.90
CA THR A 194 -10.44 14.77 6.16
C THR A 194 -11.17 13.44 6.32
N TYR A 195 -11.71 13.19 7.52
CA TYR A 195 -12.52 12.00 7.75
C TYR A 195 -13.78 12.00 6.88
N LEU A 196 -14.53 13.09 6.86
CA LEU A 196 -15.75 13.22 6.07
C LEU A 196 -15.47 13.13 4.56
N TYR A 197 -14.40 13.77 4.10
CA TYR A 197 -13.96 13.72 2.72
C TYR A 197 -13.66 12.28 2.27
N ASN A 198 -12.76 11.61 2.97
CA ASN A 198 -12.37 10.24 2.61
C ASN A 198 -13.54 9.25 2.79
N GLN A 199 -14.38 9.43 3.81
CA GLN A 199 -15.58 8.61 4.00
C GLN A 199 -16.54 8.74 2.81
N ALA A 200 -16.80 9.95 2.32
CA ALA A 200 -17.69 10.17 1.19
C ALA A 200 -17.21 9.43 -0.07
N VAL A 201 -15.91 9.54 -0.38
CA VAL A 201 -15.33 8.87 -1.55
C VAL A 201 -15.26 7.35 -1.36
N PHE A 202 -14.88 6.88 -0.18
CA PHE A 202 -14.83 5.44 0.12
C PHE A 202 -16.21 4.79 0.03
N ASN A 203 -17.25 5.43 0.57
CA ASN A 203 -18.62 4.95 0.49
C ASN A 203 -19.14 4.91 -0.96
N LEU A 204 -18.77 5.89 -1.78
CA LEU A 204 -19.08 5.85 -3.21
C LEU A 204 -18.43 4.63 -3.89
N LEU A 205 -17.17 4.35 -3.59
CA LEU A 205 -16.48 3.18 -4.15
C LEU A 205 -17.13 1.86 -3.72
N LYS A 206 -17.55 1.74 -2.47
CA LYS A 206 -18.33 0.58 -1.99
C LYS A 206 -19.65 0.43 -2.73
N GLU A 207 -20.38 1.53 -2.95
CA GLU A 207 -21.64 1.53 -3.69
C GLU A 207 -21.45 1.08 -5.14
N VAL A 208 -20.42 1.58 -5.83
CA VAL A 208 -20.25 1.38 -7.28
C VAL A 208 -19.46 0.10 -7.59
N LYS A 209 -18.43 -0.22 -6.82
CA LYS A 209 -17.52 -1.34 -7.09
C LYS A 209 -17.81 -2.57 -6.23
N GLY A 210 -18.49 -2.40 -5.11
CA GLY A 210 -18.75 -3.46 -4.13
C GLY A 210 -17.94 -3.30 -2.85
N GLU A 211 -18.44 -3.90 -1.78
CA GLU A 211 -17.88 -3.77 -0.41
C GLU A 211 -16.40 -4.14 -0.33
N ASN A 212 -15.99 -5.19 -1.06
CA ASN A 212 -14.63 -5.74 -1.01
C ASN A 212 -13.68 -5.16 -2.06
N GLU A 213 -14.14 -4.22 -2.88
CA GLU A 213 -13.35 -3.62 -3.96
C GLU A 213 -13.00 -2.14 -3.70
N ALA A 214 -13.51 -1.56 -2.61
CA ALA A 214 -13.24 -0.16 -2.27
C ALA A 214 -11.82 0.01 -1.74
N VAL A 215 -11.06 0.90 -2.35
CA VAL A 215 -9.72 1.31 -1.91
C VAL A 215 -9.46 2.77 -2.32
N LEU A 216 -8.89 3.52 -1.38
CA LEU A 216 -8.36 4.85 -1.62
C LEU A 216 -6.84 4.84 -1.67
N PHE A 217 -6.27 5.97 -2.10
CA PHE A 217 -4.88 6.30 -1.87
C PHE A 217 -4.86 7.69 -1.23
N ALA A 218 -5.07 7.74 0.09
CA ALA A 218 -5.42 8.94 0.83
C ALA A 218 -4.18 9.62 1.43
N ARG A 219 -4.15 10.97 1.38
CA ARG A 219 -3.07 11.79 1.95
C ARG A 219 -3.31 12.11 3.42
N SER A 220 -4.42 12.75 3.71
CA SER A 220 -4.72 13.25 5.05
C SER A 220 -5.52 12.22 5.86
N ALA A 221 -5.35 12.28 7.18
CA ALA A 221 -5.99 11.37 8.09
C ALA A 221 -6.20 12.01 9.47
N THR A 222 -7.17 11.48 10.18
CA THR A 222 -7.37 11.70 11.62
C THR A 222 -7.83 10.41 12.26
N ALA A 223 -8.04 10.38 13.58
CA ALA A 223 -8.55 9.19 14.27
C ALA A 223 -9.84 8.68 13.62
N GLY A 224 -9.88 7.40 13.27
CA GLY A 224 -10.98 6.77 12.54
C GLY A 224 -10.78 6.70 11.01
N SER A 225 -9.88 7.49 10.44
CA SER A 225 -9.60 7.44 8.98
C SER A 225 -8.95 6.13 8.53
N GLN A 226 -8.38 5.35 9.45
CA GLN A 226 -7.86 4.00 9.15
C GLN A 226 -8.92 3.06 8.54
N LYS A 227 -10.20 3.38 8.70
CA LYS A 227 -11.31 2.64 8.06
C LYS A 227 -11.32 2.74 6.55
N PHE A 228 -10.62 3.72 5.98
CA PHE A 228 -10.62 4.05 4.56
C PHE A 228 -9.21 3.93 3.95
N PRO A 229 -8.62 2.70 3.91
CA PRO A 229 -7.28 2.54 3.36
C PRO A 229 -7.28 2.75 1.83
N VAL A 230 -6.12 3.01 1.25
CA VAL A 230 -4.74 3.04 1.73
C VAL A 230 -4.33 4.48 1.99
N HIS A 231 -3.24 4.70 2.74
CA HIS A 231 -2.64 6.02 2.95
C HIS A 231 -1.20 6.03 2.44
N TRP A 232 -0.61 7.23 2.21
CA TRP A 232 0.81 7.34 1.90
C TRP A 232 1.46 8.49 2.69
N GLY A 233 2.79 8.49 2.72
CA GLY A 233 3.58 9.39 3.55
C GLY A 233 3.72 10.84 3.04
N GLY A 234 3.07 11.20 1.93
CA GLY A 234 3.16 12.56 1.35
C GLY A 234 4.44 12.78 0.52
N ASP A 235 4.77 14.05 0.32
CA ASP A 235 5.80 14.51 -0.61
C ASP A 235 7.21 14.46 0.01
N CYS A 236 7.81 13.28 0.04
CA CYS A 236 9.16 13.07 0.56
C CYS A 236 10.26 13.48 -0.44
N SER A 237 11.45 13.79 0.05
CA SER A 237 12.58 14.13 -0.80
C SER A 237 13.31 12.90 -1.34
N ALA A 238 13.88 13.01 -2.55
CA ALA A 238 14.66 11.94 -3.19
C ALA A 238 16.09 11.87 -2.64
N ASN A 239 16.22 11.44 -1.38
CA ASN A 239 17.49 11.21 -0.70
C ASN A 239 17.36 10.16 0.41
N TYR A 240 18.47 9.60 0.87
CA TYR A 240 18.47 8.56 1.91
C TYR A 240 17.92 9.01 3.27
N PRO A 241 18.22 10.22 3.79
CA PRO A 241 17.59 10.68 5.02
C PRO A 241 16.07 10.66 4.96
N SER A 242 15.48 11.17 3.87
CA SER A 242 14.03 11.19 3.69
C SER A 242 13.44 9.78 3.53
N MET A 243 14.16 8.86 2.87
CA MET A 243 13.78 7.46 2.79
C MET A 243 13.68 6.82 4.20
N ALA A 244 14.64 7.10 5.07
CA ALA A 244 14.63 6.60 6.44
C ALA A 244 13.51 7.26 7.29
N GLU A 245 13.28 8.56 7.11
CA GLU A 245 12.19 9.29 7.79
C GLU A 245 10.82 8.80 7.34
N THR A 246 10.68 8.41 6.08
CA THR A 246 9.47 7.78 5.55
C THR A 246 9.15 6.49 6.29
N LEU A 247 10.15 5.65 6.56
CA LEU A 247 9.96 4.45 7.38
C LEU A 247 9.54 4.80 8.82
N ARG A 248 10.24 5.72 9.48
CA ARG A 248 9.90 6.15 10.86
C ARG A 248 8.47 6.69 10.94
N GLY A 249 8.11 7.57 10.01
CA GLY A 249 6.76 8.13 9.91
C GLY A 249 5.70 7.05 9.70
N GLY A 250 5.94 6.11 8.79
CA GLY A 250 5.04 5.01 8.49
C GLY A 250 4.86 4.04 9.67
N LEU A 251 5.92 3.72 10.40
CA LEU A 251 5.84 2.88 11.60
C LEU A 251 5.07 3.57 12.73
N SER A 252 5.26 4.88 12.91
CA SER A 252 4.46 5.68 13.86
C SER A 252 3.00 5.72 13.46
N PHE A 253 2.72 5.84 12.18
CA PHE A 253 1.38 5.84 11.61
C PHE A 253 0.68 4.48 11.80
N ALA A 254 1.40 3.38 11.57
CA ALA A 254 0.92 2.02 11.82
C ALA A 254 0.49 1.83 13.29
N MET A 255 1.27 2.35 14.26
CA MET A 255 0.93 2.32 15.68
C MET A 255 -0.28 3.21 16.05
N SER A 256 -0.78 4.00 15.12
CA SER A 256 -2.02 4.76 15.25
C SER A 256 -3.21 4.08 14.57
N GLY A 257 -3.09 2.78 14.24
CA GLY A 257 -4.14 1.95 13.67
C GLY A 257 -4.17 1.89 12.13
N PHE A 258 -3.23 2.54 11.45
CA PHE A 258 -3.16 2.57 9.98
C PHE A 258 -2.33 1.41 9.45
N SER A 259 -2.97 0.28 9.24
CA SER A 259 -2.29 -0.97 8.86
C SER A 259 -1.80 -1.00 7.41
N PHE A 260 -2.38 -0.17 6.54
CA PHE A 260 -2.10 -0.16 5.10
C PHE A 260 -1.60 1.20 4.65
N TRP A 261 -0.32 1.28 4.32
CA TRP A 261 0.28 2.52 3.85
C TRP A 261 1.39 2.27 2.83
N SER A 262 1.62 3.29 2.03
CA SER A 262 2.62 3.32 0.99
C SER A 262 3.50 4.58 1.14
N HIS A 263 4.43 4.74 0.24
CA HIS A 263 5.26 5.92 0.10
C HIS A 263 5.62 6.11 -1.36
N ASP A 264 6.11 7.30 -1.70
CA ASP A 264 6.55 7.58 -3.06
C ASP A 264 7.92 6.96 -3.27
N ILE A 265 7.95 5.81 -3.94
CA ILE A 265 9.19 5.08 -4.21
C ILE A 265 10.11 5.96 -5.05
N SER A 266 11.33 6.13 -4.60
CA SER A 266 12.38 7.01 -5.08
C SER A 266 12.29 8.48 -4.67
N GLY A 267 11.31 8.83 -3.84
CA GLY A 267 11.05 10.21 -3.41
C GLY A 267 10.17 10.99 -4.38
N PHE A 268 9.39 11.92 -3.82
CA PHE A 268 8.51 12.81 -4.60
C PHE A 268 9.28 14.02 -5.11
N GLU A 269 9.90 14.79 -4.19
CA GLU A 269 10.64 16.00 -4.54
C GLU A 269 12.01 15.67 -5.18
N SER A 270 12.27 16.27 -6.34
CA SER A 270 13.46 16.01 -7.14
C SER A 270 13.47 14.62 -7.79
N THR A 271 14.57 14.28 -8.45
CA THR A 271 14.77 12.98 -9.09
C THR A 271 15.88 12.23 -8.36
N ALA A 272 15.62 10.97 -8.02
CA ALA A 272 16.60 10.09 -7.41
C ALA A 272 17.76 9.75 -8.34
N THR A 273 18.91 9.44 -7.76
CA THR A 273 19.97 8.72 -8.46
C THR A 273 19.50 7.28 -8.77
N PRO A 274 20.07 6.59 -9.78
CA PRO A 274 19.80 5.18 -10.00
C PRO A 274 20.05 4.29 -8.76
N ASP A 275 21.08 4.60 -7.98
CA ASP A 275 21.37 3.92 -6.72
C ASP A 275 20.20 4.03 -5.74
N LEU A 276 19.76 5.24 -5.40
CA LEU A 276 18.65 5.48 -4.49
C LEU A 276 17.34 4.87 -5.00
N TYR A 277 17.07 4.98 -6.30
CA TYR A 277 15.88 4.40 -6.92
C TYR A 277 15.80 2.89 -6.66
N LYS A 278 16.87 2.16 -6.94
CA LYS A 278 16.94 0.71 -6.73
C LYS A 278 16.77 0.32 -5.26
N ARG A 279 17.42 1.06 -4.34
CA ARG A 279 17.28 0.83 -2.88
C ARG A 279 15.86 1.08 -2.39
N TRP A 280 15.23 2.15 -2.87
CA TRP A 280 13.86 2.48 -2.48
C TRP A 280 12.82 1.53 -3.09
N CYS A 281 13.08 0.99 -4.29
CA CYS A 281 12.25 -0.07 -4.86
C CYS A 281 12.24 -1.32 -4.00
N ALA A 282 13.39 -1.76 -3.50
CA ALA A 282 13.48 -2.90 -2.59
C ALA A 282 12.65 -2.66 -1.31
N PHE A 283 12.80 -1.50 -0.67
CA PHE A 283 12.00 -1.11 0.48
C PHE A 283 10.50 -1.01 0.14
N GLY A 284 10.16 -0.31 -0.94
CA GLY A 284 8.77 -0.06 -1.31
C GLY A 284 8.01 -1.34 -1.67
N LEU A 285 8.67 -2.34 -2.24
CA LEU A 285 8.06 -3.61 -2.59
C LEU A 285 8.00 -4.60 -1.41
N MET A 286 8.77 -4.38 -0.35
CA MET A 286 8.60 -5.08 0.93
C MET A 286 7.73 -4.28 1.92
N SER A 287 6.79 -3.52 1.39
CA SER A 287 5.74 -2.78 2.10
C SER A 287 4.36 -3.30 1.72
N THR A 288 3.31 -2.88 2.42
CA THR A 288 1.95 -3.35 2.11
C THR A 288 1.52 -2.90 0.72
N HIS A 289 1.71 -1.63 0.40
CA HIS A 289 1.39 -1.05 -0.91
C HIS A 289 2.62 -0.39 -1.51
N SER A 290 2.70 -0.39 -2.85
CA SER A 290 3.93 -0.04 -3.56
C SER A 290 3.61 0.77 -4.81
N ARG A 291 4.01 2.05 -4.84
CA ARG A 291 3.74 2.96 -5.95
C ARG A 291 4.99 3.69 -6.40
N LEU A 292 5.30 3.59 -7.69
CA LEU A 292 6.29 4.41 -8.37
C LEU A 292 5.65 5.77 -8.68
N HIS A 293 6.05 6.81 -7.96
CA HIS A 293 5.48 8.16 -8.07
C HIS A 293 6.49 9.21 -7.64
N GLY A 294 6.42 10.40 -8.25
CA GLY A 294 7.23 11.54 -7.89
C GLY A 294 6.85 12.79 -8.64
N SER A 295 7.64 13.85 -8.55
CA SER A 295 7.46 15.10 -9.29
C SER A 295 8.62 15.40 -10.22
N GLY A 296 8.37 16.23 -11.24
CA GLY A 296 9.39 16.72 -12.16
C GLY A 296 9.95 15.70 -13.15
N SER A 297 9.79 14.42 -12.95
CA SER A 297 10.15 13.35 -13.86
C SER A 297 9.30 12.11 -13.66
N TYR A 298 9.23 11.25 -14.69
CA TYR A 298 8.56 9.96 -14.58
C TYR A 298 9.38 8.97 -13.75
N ARG A 299 8.72 8.01 -13.14
CA ARG A 299 9.37 6.99 -12.28
C ARG A 299 9.44 5.61 -12.92
N VAL A 300 9.28 5.52 -14.24
CA VAL A 300 9.53 4.26 -14.98
C VAL A 300 10.99 3.84 -14.84
N PRO A 301 11.27 2.56 -14.55
CA PRO A 301 12.63 2.14 -14.16
C PRO A 301 13.70 2.33 -15.24
N TRP A 302 13.35 2.21 -16.51
CA TRP A 302 14.32 2.38 -17.63
C TRP A 302 14.84 3.82 -17.82
N LEU A 303 14.24 4.81 -17.15
CA LEU A 303 14.79 6.18 -17.12
C LEU A 303 15.96 6.32 -16.14
N PHE A 304 16.15 5.34 -15.25
CA PHE A 304 17.26 5.32 -14.30
C PHE A 304 18.44 4.52 -14.83
N ASP A 305 18.27 3.25 -15.07
CA ASP A 305 19.18 2.36 -15.80
C ASP A 305 18.51 1.00 -16.11
N ASP A 306 19.20 0.12 -16.83
CA ASP A 306 18.68 -1.20 -17.16
C ASP A 306 18.59 -2.10 -15.93
N GLU A 307 19.54 -2.02 -15.01
CA GLU A 307 19.53 -2.77 -13.76
C GLU A 307 18.32 -2.41 -12.89
N ALA A 308 17.88 -1.15 -12.91
CA ALA A 308 16.67 -0.72 -12.19
C ALA A 308 15.43 -1.50 -12.66
N CYS A 309 15.31 -1.82 -13.95
CA CYS A 309 14.23 -2.66 -14.46
C CYS A 309 14.25 -4.05 -13.84
N ASP A 310 15.43 -4.66 -13.77
CA ASP A 310 15.61 -5.99 -13.19
C ASP A 310 15.34 -5.98 -11.68
N VAL A 311 15.76 -4.95 -10.97
CA VAL A 311 15.51 -4.79 -9.51
C VAL A 311 14.01 -4.65 -9.23
N VAL A 312 13.29 -3.79 -9.95
CA VAL A 312 11.85 -3.63 -9.80
C VAL A 312 11.12 -4.94 -10.08
N LYS A 313 11.50 -5.63 -11.15
CA LYS A 313 10.95 -6.95 -11.50
C LYS A 313 11.19 -7.97 -10.38
N PHE A 314 12.43 -8.07 -9.89
CA PHE A 314 12.81 -9.03 -8.86
C PHE A 314 11.97 -8.88 -7.59
N PHE A 315 11.89 -7.66 -7.05
CA PHE A 315 11.14 -7.43 -5.81
C PHE A 315 9.62 -7.46 -6.01
N THR A 316 9.12 -7.12 -7.20
CA THR A 316 7.70 -7.28 -7.52
C THR A 316 7.32 -8.76 -7.58
N ASN A 317 8.13 -9.60 -8.23
CA ASN A 317 7.93 -11.04 -8.26
C ASN A 317 8.01 -11.64 -6.85
N LEU A 318 9.00 -11.22 -6.04
CA LEU A 318 9.13 -11.67 -4.66
C LEU A 318 7.88 -11.32 -3.85
N LYS A 319 7.40 -10.08 -3.93
CA LYS A 319 6.17 -9.66 -3.25
C LYS A 319 4.97 -10.48 -3.68
N CYS A 320 4.76 -10.68 -4.99
CA CYS A 320 3.66 -11.48 -5.50
C CYS A 320 3.72 -12.93 -4.98
N SER A 321 4.90 -13.53 -4.92
CA SER A 321 5.08 -14.87 -4.35
C SER A 321 4.80 -14.95 -2.84
N LEU A 322 4.98 -13.83 -2.12
CA LEU A 322 4.71 -13.73 -0.68
C LEU A 322 3.26 -13.32 -0.37
N MET A 323 2.41 -13.10 -1.37
CA MET A 323 1.05 -12.63 -1.16
C MET A 323 0.21 -13.52 -0.24
N PRO A 324 0.28 -14.85 -0.26
CA PRO A 324 -0.46 -15.65 0.71
C PRO A 324 -0.13 -15.27 2.17
N TYR A 325 1.13 -14.99 2.46
CA TYR A 325 1.57 -14.52 3.77
C TYR A 325 1.12 -13.06 4.04
N ILE A 326 1.44 -12.13 3.13
CA ILE A 326 1.13 -10.70 3.29
C ILE A 326 -0.38 -10.48 3.39
N PHE A 327 -1.16 -11.16 2.56
CA PHE A 327 -2.62 -11.00 2.56
C PHE A 327 -3.26 -11.60 3.81
N GLN A 328 -2.75 -12.74 4.32
CA GLN A 328 -3.21 -13.29 5.60
C GLN A 328 -2.95 -12.31 6.76
N LYS A 329 -1.77 -11.66 6.80
CA LYS A 329 -1.50 -10.61 7.80
C LYS A 329 -2.39 -9.37 7.61
N SER A 330 -2.84 -9.11 6.39
CA SER A 330 -3.81 -8.06 6.09
C SER A 330 -5.22 -8.42 6.58
N VAL A 331 -5.61 -9.69 6.46
CA VAL A 331 -6.86 -10.20 7.04
C VAL A 331 -6.85 -10.06 8.57
N GLU A 332 -5.75 -10.44 9.22
CA GLU A 332 -5.56 -10.25 10.67
C GLU A 332 -5.64 -8.76 11.06
N ALA A 333 -5.06 -7.88 10.26
CA ALA A 333 -5.17 -6.43 10.48
C ALA A 333 -6.63 -5.94 10.41
N HIS A 334 -7.39 -6.45 9.48
CA HIS A 334 -8.82 -6.15 9.34
C HIS A 334 -9.64 -6.71 10.53
N GLU A 335 -9.41 -7.95 10.91
CA GLU A 335 -10.14 -8.63 11.98
C GLU A 335 -9.78 -8.10 13.37
N GLU A 336 -8.49 -7.89 13.63
CA GLU A 336 -7.94 -7.64 14.96
C GLU A 336 -7.35 -6.24 15.15
N GLY A 337 -7.07 -5.52 14.06
CA GLY A 337 -6.41 -4.21 14.09
C GLY A 337 -4.90 -4.26 14.28
N THR A 338 -4.29 -5.44 14.16
CA THR A 338 -2.84 -5.61 14.23
C THR A 338 -2.17 -5.09 12.96
N PRO A 339 -1.19 -4.16 13.01
CA PRO A 339 -0.59 -3.62 11.80
C PRO A 339 0.19 -4.67 11.03
N VAL A 340 0.22 -4.54 9.70
CA VAL A 340 1.00 -5.43 8.83
C VAL A 340 2.48 -5.06 8.89
N MET A 341 2.82 -3.79 8.75
CA MET A 341 4.18 -3.28 8.98
C MET A 341 4.30 -2.86 10.45
N ARG A 342 5.16 -3.54 11.20
CA ARG A 342 5.23 -3.41 12.66
C ARG A 342 6.58 -2.84 13.08
N PRO A 343 6.62 -1.77 13.88
CA PRO A 343 7.87 -1.39 14.53
C PRO A 343 8.34 -2.52 15.46
N MET A 344 9.64 -2.63 15.66
CA MET A 344 10.21 -3.72 16.44
C MET A 344 9.65 -3.78 17.88
N VAL A 345 9.26 -2.64 18.45
CA VAL A 345 8.62 -2.57 19.77
C VAL A 345 7.31 -3.36 19.83
N PHE A 346 6.61 -3.51 18.73
CA PHE A 346 5.34 -4.23 18.69
C PHE A 346 5.53 -5.72 19.01
N GLU A 347 6.58 -6.33 18.46
CA GLU A 347 6.87 -7.75 18.61
C GLU A 347 7.86 -8.07 19.74
N PHE A 348 8.78 -7.14 20.06
CA PHE A 348 9.92 -7.39 20.95
C PHE A 348 10.01 -6.34 22.06
N MET A 349 8.89 -6.03 22.71
CA MET A 349 8.77 -4.95 23.72
C MET A 349 9.80 -5.03 24.86
N ASN A 350 10.24 -6.23 25.23
CA ASN A 350 11.17 -6.45 26.34
C ASN A 350 12.65 -6.44 25.91
N ASP A 351 12.94 -6.32 24.62
CA ASP A 351 14.33 -6.29 24.14
C ASP A 351 14.89 -4.87 24.32
N PRO A 352 16.01 -4.71 25.03
CA PRO A 352 16.60 -3.40 25.33
C PRO A 352 17.13 -2.64 24.10
N ALA A 353 17.32 -3.30 22.96
CA ALA A 353 17.73 -2.64 21.71
C ALA A 353 16.57 -1.91 21.02
N VAL A 354 15.32 -2.28 21.28
CA VAL A 354 14.14 -1.79 20.59
C VAL A 354 14.01 -0.27 20.47
N PRO A 355 14.35 0.55 21.50
CA PRO A 355 14.27 2.02 21.39
C PRO A 355 15.17 2.63 20.30
N TYR A 356 16.12 1.86 19.78
CA TYR A 356 17.11 2.31 18.78
C TYR A 356 16.87 1.71 17.38
N LEU A 357 15.78 0.93 17.20
CA LEU A 357 15.51 0.16 15.98
C LEU A 357 14.51 0.91 15.08
N ASP A 358 14.95 1.97 14.44
CA ASP A 358 14.15 2.87 13.62
C ASP A 358 14.41 2.73 12.10
N GLN A 359 15.29 1.81 11.70
CA GLN A 359 15.64 1.52 10.30
C GLN A 359 15.34 0.07 9.90
N GLN A 360 14.50 -0.59 10.65
CA GLN A 360 14.02 -1.94 10.39
C GLN A 360 12.62 -2.13 10.95
N TYR A 361 11.91 -3.13 10.46
CA TYR A 361 10.56 -3.44 10.88
C TYR A 361 10.24 -4.92 10.68
N MET A 362 9.14 -5.36 11.26
CA MET A 362 8.54 -6.65 10.94
C MET A 362 7.43 -6.45 9.90
N LEU A 363 7.49 -7.20 8.81
CA LEU A 363 6.39 -7.37 7.87
C LEU A 363 5.59 -8.61 8.31
N GLY A 364 4.44 -8.37 8.95
CA GLY A 364 3.76 -9.40 9.74
C GLY A 364 4.53 -9.75 11.01
N ASP A 365 4.32 -10.95 11.51
CA ASP A 365 4.96 -11.48 12.72
C ASP A 365 6.26 -12.26 12.47
N ALA A 366 6.50 -12.66 11.21
CA ALA A 366 7.56 -13.60 10.87
C ALA A 366 8.72 -13.00 10.06
N LEU A 367 8.52 -11.95 9.27
CA LEU A 367 9.54 -11.45 8.35
C LEU A 367 10.12 -10.10 8.78
N LEU A 368 11.39 -10.08 9.18
CA LEU A 368 12.15 -8.87 9.46
C LEU A 368 12.71 -8.28 8.16
N VAL A 369 12.51 -6.97 7.98
CA VAL A 369 12.99 -6.21 6.83
C VAL A 369 13.84 -5.04 7.31
N ALA A 370 15.07 -4.94 6.82
CA ALA A 370 15.98 -3.83 7.11
C ALA A 370 16.51 -3.23 5.80
N PRO A 371 15.84 -2.20 5.25
CA PRO A 371 16.28 -1.58 4.00
C PRO A 371 17.68 -0.99 4.10
N VAL A 372 18.36 -0.89 2.96
CA VAL A 372 19.67 -0.25 2.87
C VAL A 372 19.47 1.24 2.65
N PHE A 373 19.87 2.07 3.62
CA PHE A 373 19.69 3.53 3.60
C PHE A 373 20.98 4.31 3.32
N ARG A 374 21.95 3.69 2.60
CA ARG A 374 23.28 4.24 2.41
C ARG A 374 23.84 3.92 1.02
N GLU A 375 24.56 4.88 0.42
CA GLU A 375 25.22 4.70 -0.89
C GLU A 375 26.36 3.68 -0.85
N ASP A 376 27.01 3.49 0.30
CA ASP A 376 28.10 2.52 0.48
C ASP A 376 27.61 1.06 0.53
N LYS A 377 26.32 0.83 0.31
CA LYS A 377 25.67 -0.50 0.26
C LYS A 377 25.66 -1.23 1.61
N VAL A 378 25.99 -0.57 2.69
CA VAL A 378 26.06 -1.15 4.03
C VAL A 378 24.70 -1.05 4.71
N ALA A 379 24.22 -2.16 5.26
CA ALA A 379 23.12 -2.18 6.22
C ALA A 379 23.63 -2.58 7.60
N GLN A 380 23.19 -1.85 8.62
CA GLN A 380 23.35 -2.23 10.03
C GLN A 380 21.95 -2.57 10.55
N TYR A 381 21.82 -3.70 11.20
CA TYR A 381 20.54 -4.19 11.68
C TYR A 381 20.72 -5.05 12.93
N TYR A 382 19.67 -5.15 13.71
CA TYR A 382 19.61 -5.94 14.92
C TYR A 382 18.67 -7.14 14.71
N LEU A 383 19.12 -8.34 14.99
CA LEU A 383 18.25 -9.47 15.12
C LEU A 383 17.96 -9.72 16.60
N PRO A 384 16.69 -9.68 17.04
CA PRO A 384 16.33 -10.08 18.40
C PRO A 384 16.75 -11.52 18.70
N GLU A 385 16.74 -11.89 19.99
CA GLU A 385 17.11 -13.24 20.42
C GLU A 385 16.31 -14.32 19.66
N GLY A 386 17.00 -15.39 19.28
CA GLY A 386 16.46 -16.53 18.51
C GLY A 386 17.26 -16.80 17.25
N THR A 387 16.88 -17.83 16.53
CA THR A 387 17.49 -18.22 15.25
C THR A 387 16.69 -17.59 14.09
N TRP A 388 17.38 -16.85 13.25
CA TRP A 388 16.82 -16.17 12.09
C TRP A 388 17.34 -16.77 10.80
N THR A 389 16.45 -17.01 9.84
CA THR A 389 16.81 -17.59 8.53
C THR A 389 16.68 -16.50 7.46
N GLU A 390 17.74 -16.26 6.72
CA GLU A 390 17.72 -15.32 5.61
C GLU A 390 16.80 -15.84 4.50
N LEU A 391 15.84 -15.01 4.07
CA LEU A 391 14.74 -15.42 3.19
C LEU A 391 15.22 -15.89 1.81
N LEU A 392 16.25 -15.23 1.26
CA LEU A 392 16.71 -15.46 -0.12
C LEU A 392 17.77 -16.58 -0.21
N THR A 393 18.56 -16.78 0.85
CA THR A 393 19.68 -17.74 0.84
C THR A 393 19.43 -18.98 1.67
N GLY A 394 18.57 -18.91 2.69
CA GLY A 394 18.34 -19.97 3.67
C GLY A 394 19.40 -20.05 4.78
N GLU A 395 20.39 -19.16 4.78
CA GLU A 395 21.42 -19.11 5.81
C GLU A 395 20.85 -18.62 7.14
N THR A 396 21.35 -19.20 8.25
CA THR A 396 20.89 -18.82 9.59
C THR A 396 21.87 -17.92 10.32
N LYS A 397 21.32 -17.12 11.23
CA LYS A 397 22.06 -16.32 12.20
C LYS A 397 21.42 -16.42 13.58
N GLU A 398 22.25 -16.50 14.60
CA GLU A 398 21.81 -16.37 15.98
C GLU A 398 21.67 -14.90 16.35
N GLY A 399 20.47 -14.50 16.78
CA GLY A 399 20.12 -13.15 17.15
C GLY A 399 20.67 -12.70 18.53
N GLY A 400 20.02 -11.71 19.13
CA GLY A 400 20.43 -11.05 20.35
C GLY A 400 21.58 -10.05 20.15
N ARG A 401 21.85 -9.60 18.92
CA ARG A 401 22.98 -8.71 18.60
C ARG A 401 22.79 -7.96 17.28
N TRP A 402 23.65 -6.96 17.11
CA TRP A 402 23.79 -6.20 15.87
C TRP A 402 24.64 -6.95 14.83
N PHE A 403 24.26 -6.75 13.58
CA PHE A 403 24.97 -7.19 12.39
C PHE A 403 25.23 -6.03 11.45
N GLN A 404 26.24 -6.19 10.62
CA GLN A 404 26.55 -5.31 9.52
C GLN A 404 26.91 -6.15 8.29
N GLY A 405 26.39 -5.76 7.14
CA GLY A 405 26.69 -6.43 5.88
C GLY A 405 26.63 -5.48 4.70
N THR A 406 27.24 -5.89 3.58
CA THR A 406 27.18 -5.19 2.30
C THR A 406 26.22 -5.94 1.40
N TYR A 407 25.31 -5.22 0.75
CA TYR A 407 24.24 -5.79 -0.06
C TYR A 407 24.27 -5.21 -1.47
N ASP A 408 24.09 -6.06 -2.48
CA ASP A 408 23.83 -5.61 -3.85
C ASP A 408 22.40 -5.08 -3.99
N TYR A 409 21.97 -4.69 -5.19
CA TYR A 409 20.62 -4.13 -5.39
C TYR A 409 19.51 -5.17 -5.38
N PHE A 410 19.84 -6.47 -5.46
CA PHE A 410 18.90 -7.59 -5.41
C PHE A 410 18.78 -8.19 -4.01
N SER A 411 19.36 -7.56 -3.02
CA SER A 411 19.39 -8.06 -1.65
C SER A 411 19.31 -6.93 -0.63
N MET A 412 18.80 -7.27 0.53
CA MET A 412 18.80 -6.51 1.77
C MET A 412 18.60 -7.50 2.91
N PRO A 413 18.84 -7.14 4.18
CA PRO A 413 18.46 -7.99 5.30
C PRO A 413 16.98 -8.32 5.27
N LEU A 414 16.66 -9.58 4.97
CA LEU A 414 15.33 -10.18 4.99
C LEU A 414 15.43 -11.48 5.79
N TYR A 415 14.95 -11.48 7.02
CA TYR A 415 15.11 -12.60 7.93
C TYR A 415 13.78 -13.13 8.44
N VAL A 416 13.58 -14.43 8.33
CA VAL A 416 12.41 -15.11 8.87
C VAL A 416 12.69 -15.55 10.31
N ARG A 417 11.75 -15.18 11.18
CA ARG A 417 11.77 -15.55 12.61
C ARG A 417 11.65 -17.04 12.79
N GLU A 418 12.34 -17.58 13.78
CA GLU A 418 12.18 -18.98 14.20
C GLU A 418 10.73 -19.29 14.63
N ASN A 419 10.39 -20.57 14.61
CA ASN A 419 9.08 -21.09 14.99
C ASN A 419 7.93 -20.40 14.20
N SER A 420 8.14 -20.19 12.91
CA SER A 420 7.21 -19.48 12.01
C SER A 420 6.86 -20.31 10.78
N ILE A 421 5.68 -20.07 10.25
CA ILE A 421 5.26 -20.59 8.95
C ILE A 421 5.03 -19.40 8.01
N VAL A 422 5.70 -19.42 6.86
CA VAL A 422 5.46 -18.47 5.76
C VAL A 422 4.97 -19.26 4.56
N VAL A 423 3.75 -18.97 4.11
CA VAL A 423 3.20 -19.61 2.93
C VAL A 423 3.52 -18.75 1.70
N ARG A 424 4.08 -19.37 0.68
CA ARG A 424 4.38 -18.76 -0.62
C ARG A 424 3.42 -19.29 -1.68
N GLY A 425 3.01 -18.43 -2.58
CA GLY A 425 2.12 -18.80 -3.68
C GLY A 425 2.87 -19.38 -4.89
N ASN A 426 2.13 -19.94 -5.81
CA ASN A 426 2.64 -20.46 -7.07
C ASN A 426 2.65 -19.43 -8.22
N CYS A 427 2.36 -18.16 -7.92
CA CYS A 427 2.32 -17.06 -8.89
C CYS A 427 3.17 -15.89 -8.39
N ASP A 428 4.02 -15.37 -9.26
CA ASP A 428 4.90 -14.22 -8.98
C ASP A 428 4.67 -13.04 -9.94
N THR A 429 3.63 -13.13 -10.79
CA THR A 429 3.35 -12.14 -11.84
C THR A 429 2.14 -11.24 -11.56
N LYS A 430 1.39 -11.52 -10.51
CA LYS A 430 0.26 -10.69 -10.06
C LYS A 430 -0.02 -10.94 -8.57
N PRO A 431 -0.62 -9.99 -7.84
CA PRO A 431 -0.91 -10.14 -6.42
C PRO A 431 -2.22 -10.90 -6.13
N ASP A 432 -3.16 -10.96 -7.07
CA ASP A 432 -4.52 -11.45 -6.92
C ASP A 432 -4.72 -12.78 -7.65
N TYR A 433 -4.30 -13.85 -7.03
CA TYR A 433 -4.44 -15.22 -7.54
C TYR A 433 -4.98 -16.14 -6.45
N ASP A 434 -5.23 -17.39 -6.76
CA ASP A 434 -5.63 -18.39 -5.76
C ASP A 434 -4.44 -18.75 -4.86
N TYR A 435 -4.43 -18.20 -3.64
CA TYR A 435 -3.33 -18.39 -2.68
C TYR A 435 -3.23 -19.79 -2.13
N ALA A 436 -4.28 -20.59 -2.24
CA ALA A 436 -4.34 -21.95 -1.78
C ALA A 436 -3.87 -22.96 -2.85
N ASP A 437 -3.85 -22.55 -4.12
CA ASP A 437 -3.53 -23.44 -5.23
C ASP A 437 -2.02 -23.71 -5.32
N HIS A 438 -1.62 -24.98 -5.14
CA HIS A 438 -0.22 -25.42 -5.23
C HIS A 438 0.76 -24.55 -4.44
N ALA A 439 0.35 -24.08 -3.27
CA ALA A 439 1.17 -23.23 -2.41
C ALA A 439 2.34 -24.00 -1.82
N THR A 440 3.38 -23.27 -1.42
CA THR A 440 4.51 -23.79 -0.67
C THR A 440 4.42 -23.36 0.79
N VAL A 441 4.33 -24.32 1.69
CA VAL A 441 4.34 -24.12 3.13
C VAL A 441 5.79 -24.17 3.61
N CYS A 442 6.35 -23.03 4.02
CA CYS A 442 7.72 -22.93 4.52
C CYS A 442 7.70 -22.82 6.04
N VAL A 443 8.27 -23.83 6.71
CA VAL A 443 8.39 -23.91 8.18
C VAL A 443 9.82 -23.58 8.58
N TYR A 444 9.99 -22.55 9.42
CA TYR A 444 11.31 -22.05 9.79
C TYR A 444 11.65 -22.34 11.23
N GLN A 445 12.77 -23.08 11.44
CA GLN A 445 13.42 -23.32 12.74
C GLN A 445 12.38 -23.64 13.84
N LEU A 446 11.56 -24.66 13.60
CA LEU A 446 10.45 -25.02 14.49
C LEU A 446 10.98 -25.49 15.84
N LYS A 447 10.50 -24.89 16.93
CA LYS A 447 10.83 -25.28 18.31
C LYS A 447 9.83 -26.29 18.86
N ASP A 448 8.57 -25.95 18.83
CA ASP A 448 7.45 -26.75 19.34
C ASP A 448 6.37 -26.92 18.28
N ALA A 449 5.60 -25.86 18.05
CA ALA A 449 4.51 -25.82 17.09
C ALA A 449 4.33 -24.40 16.52
N ALA A 450 3.85 -24.33 15.29
CA ALA A 450 3.43 -23.11 14.64
C ALA A 450 2.15 -23.37 13.83
N GLU A 451 1.33 -22.32 13.65
CA GLU A 451 0.09 -22.41 12.91
C GLU A 451 -0.14 -21.13 12.12
N THR A 452 -0.72 -21.23 10.94
CA THR A 452 -1.18 -20.10 10.16
C THR A 452 -2.38 -20.46 9.31
N ARG A 453 -3.15 -19.46 8.89
CA ARG A 453 -4.26 -19.60 7.95
C ARG A 453 -3.81 -19.20 6.55
N VAL A 454 -4.45 -19.76 5.53
CA VAL A 454 -4.38 -19.29 4.14
C VAL A 454 -5.77 -18.88 3.74
N SER A 455 -5.89 -17.63 3.30
CA SER A 455 -7.16 -17.03 2.87
C SER A 455 -7.25 -17.00 1.34
N ASP A 456 -8.48 -16.91 0.84
CA ASP A 456 -8.72 -16.50 -0.54
C ASP A 456 -8.50 -14.99 -0.71
N ILE A 457 -8.63 -14.49 -1.93
CA ILE A 457 -8.47 -13.05 -2.25
C ILE A 457 -9.57 -12.15 -1.66
N HIS A 458 -10.58 -12.71 -1.01
CA HIS A 458 -11.64 -11.99 -0.31
C HIS A 458 -11.50 -12.05 1.22
N GLY A 459 -10.46 -12.72 1.72
CA GLY A 459 -10.18 -12.85 3.14
C GLY A 459 -10.88 -14.03 3.85
N ASN A 460 -11.55 -14.91 3.11
CA ASN A 460 -12.12 -16.12 3.69
C ASN A 460 -11.03 -17.18 3.89
N THR A 461 -11.00 -17.82 5.07
CA THR A 461 -10.06 -18.91 5.32
C THR A 461 -10.37 -20.11 4.42
N VAL A 462 -9.40 -20.54 3.63
CA VAL A 462 -9.48 -21.74 2.78
C VAL A 462 -8.98 -22.96 3.54
N PHE A 463 -7.81 -22.85 4.15
CA PHE A 463 -7.28 -23.89 5.04
C PHE A 463 -6.42 -23.28 6.15
N THR A 464 -6.25 -24.06 7.21
CA THR A 464 -5.29 -23.80 8.28
C THR A 464 -4.17 -24.83 8.21
N VAL A 465 -2.92 -24.40 8.31
CA VAL A 465 -1.76 -25.27 8.36
C VAL A 465 -1.11 -25.20 9.73
N LYS A 466 -0.80 -26.36 10.30
CA LYS A 466 -0.11 -26.51 11.58
C LYS A 466 1.13 -27.39 11.42
N ALA A 467 2.24 -26.90 11.93
CA ALA A 467 3.48 -27.68 12.03
C ALA A 467 3.77 -27.99 13.49
N VAL A 468 4.11 -29.24 13.78
CA VAL A 468 4.44 -29.73 15.13
C VAL A 468 5.74 -30.52 15.07
N LYS A 469 6.67 -30.23 16.00
CA LYS A 469 7.91 -30.97 16.11
C LYS A 469 7.65 -32.35 16.71
N ASP A 470 8.18 -33.38 16.07
CA ASP A 470 8.08 -34.78 16.51
C ASP A 470 9.48 -35.42 16.45
N GLY A 471 10.21 -35.31 17.54
CA GLY A 471 11.62 -35.68 17.59
C GLY A 471 12.46 -34.82 16.64
N ASP A 472 13.16 -35.49 15.69
CA ASP A 472 13.94 -34.80 14.64
C ASP A 472 13.12 -34.49 13.39
N ALA A 473 11.87 -34.94 13.32
CA ALA A 473 10.96 -34.71 12.23
C ALA A 473 10.00 -33.57 12.53
N VAL A 474 9.37 -33.04 11.48
CA VAL A 474 8.28 -32.05 11.56
C VAL A 474 7.04 -32.64 10.91
N LYS A 475 5.96 -32.73 11.67
CA LYS A 475 4.65 -33.13 11.17
C LYS A 475 3.90 -31.86 10.75
N VAL A 476 3.51 -31.82 9.50
CA VAL A 476 2.68 -30.72 8.94
C VAL A 476 1.30 -31.27 8.63
N SER A 477 0.28 -30.64 9.21
CA SER A 477 -1.14 -31.00 9.01
C SER A 477 -1.93 -29.81 8.47
N VAL A 478 -2.94 -30.12 7.67
CA VAL A 478 -3.81 -29.11 7.04
C VAL A 478 -5.26 -29.45 7.32
N GLU A 479 -6.01 -28.46 7.75
CA GLU A 479 -7.46 -28.51 7.94
C GLU A 479 -8.14 -27.56 6.95
N GLY A 480 -8.99 -28.09 6.10
CA GLY A 480 -9.66 -27.38 5.02
C GLY A 480 -9.33 -27.94 3.63
N ALA A 481 -9.93 -27.37 2.61
CA ALA A 481 -9.72 -27.81 1.24
C ALA A 481 -8.38 -27.29 0.68
N HIS A 482 -7.58 -28.17 0.11
CA HIS A 482 -6.31 -27.80 -0.49
C HIS A 482 -6.01 -28.65 -1.73
N THR A 483 -5.18 -28.12 -2.62
CA THR A 483 -4.53 -28.87 -3.70
C THR A 483 -3.29 -29.59 -3.17
N GLU A 484 -2.50 -30.17 -4.05
CA GLU A 484 -1.15 -30.61 -3.68
C GLU A 484 -0.32 -29.42 -3.19
N LEU A 485 0.31 -29.54 -2.00
CA LEU A 485 1.13 -28.50 -1.40
C LEU A 485 2.58 -28.97 -1.30
N LYS A 486 3.50 -28.08 -1.65
CA LYS A 486 4.91 -28.28 -1.33
C LYS A 486 5.15 -27.89 0.13
N VAL A 487 5.92 -28.68 0.85
CA VAL A 487 6.33 -28.37 2.23
C VAL A 487 7.84 -28.28 2.29
N GLU A 488 8.34 -27.14 2.76
CA GLU A 488 9.77 -26.89 2.99
C GLU A 488 9.99 -26.65 4.49
N VAL A 489 10.92 -27.40 5.08
CA VAL A 489 11.27 -27.26 6.51
C VAL A 489 12.74 -26.88 6.62
N PHE A 490 12.99 -25.74 7.24
CA PHE A 490 14.32 -25.18 7.49
C PHE A 490 14.76 -25.52 8.90
N VAL A 491 15.86 -26.28 9.02
CA VAL A 491 16.48 -26.71 10.30
C VAL A 491 17.96 -26.39 10.22
N GLY A 492 18.45 -25.44 11.03
CA GLY A 492 19.76 -24.86 10.83
C GLY A 492 19.88 -24.30 9.41
N ASN A 493 20.97 -24.62 8.73
CA ASN A 493 21.20 -24.23 7.32
C ASN A 493 20.69 -25.27 6.31
N GLU A 494 20.01 -26.30 6.77
CA GLU A 494 19.46 -27.35 5.91
C GLU A 494 18.00 -27.07 5.56
N LYS A 495 17.62 -27.42 4.35
CA LYS A 495 16.23 -27.38 3.87
C LYS A 495 15.80 -28.79 3.51
N LYS A 496 14.74 -29.27 4.14
CA LYS A 496 14.10 -30.55 3.84
C LYS A 496 12.79 -30.30 3.12
N GLU A 497 12.43 -31.18 2.22
CA GLU A 497 11.25 -31.03 1.39
C GLU A 497 10.34 -32.25 1.43
N ALA A 498 9.06 -32.03 1.34
CA ALA A 498 8.04 -33.05 1.15
C ALA A 498 6.87 -32.51 0.33
N VAL A 499 6.01 -33.40 -0.11
CA VAL A 499 4.77 -33.04 -0.82
C VAL A 499 3.60 -33.58 0.02
N LEU A 500 2.65 -32.70 0.31
CA LEU A 500 1.36 -33.05 0.88
C LEU A 500 0.37 -33.21 -0.27
N ALA A 501 -0.03 -34.44 -0.54
CA ALA A 501 -0.98 -34.75 -1.60
C ALA A 501 -2.37 -34.13 -1.32
N ALA A 502 -3.12 -33.81 -2.36
CA ALA A 502 -4.41 -33.15 -2.25
C ALA A 502 -5.48 -33.97 -1.46
N ASP A 503 -5.33 -35.28 -1.39
CA ASP A 503 -6.21 -36.20 -0.65
C ASP A 503 -5.67 -36.56 0.75
N ALA A 504 -4.54 -36.02 1.15
CA ALA A 504 -3.91 -36.24 2.46
C ALA A 504 -4.06 -34.98 3.34
N ASN A 505 -4.22 -35.21 4.65
CA ASN A 505 -4.33 -34.11 5.61
C ASN A 505 -3.03 -33.84 6.39
N GLU A 506 -2.03 -34.69 6.22
CA GLU A 506 -0.75 -34.54 6.93
C GLU A 506 0.41 -35.16 6.15
N VAL A 507 1.60 -34.64 6.41
CA VAL A 507 2.88 -35.18 5.93
C VAL A 507 3.95 -35.03 7.02
N VAL A 508 4.86 -35.98 7.10
CA VAL A 508 6.02 -35.93 8.00
C VAL A 508 7.27 -35.64 7.18
N VAL A 509 8.01 -34.63 7.59
CA VAL A 509 9.28 -34.20 6.99
C VAL A 509 10.38 -34.61 7.97
N ALA A 510 11.15 -35.64 7.60
CA ALA A 510 12.18 -36.26 8.44
C ALA A 510 13.60 -35.72 8.19
#